data_b010ee57ba203609a88cbcd6f1f5c956
#
_entry.id   b010ee57ba203609a88cbcd6f1f5c956
#
_cell.length_a   1.000
_cell.length_b   1.000
_cell.length_c   1.000
_cell.angle_alpha   90.00
_cell.angle_beta   90.00
_cell.angle_gamma   90.00
#
_symmetry.space_group_name_H-M   'P 1'
#
loop_
_entity.id
_entity.type
_entity.pdbx_description
1 polymer ?
#
loop_
_entity_poly.entity_id
_entity_poly.type
_entity_poly.pdbx_seq_one_letter_code
_entity_poly.pdbx_strand_id
1 'polypeptide(L)'
;MDSLIAALSAGQTYRSDWNKNALPTTAQVAGQWYDLSTGAGNPMMNSIIGSSANLAHQAITETTSITAASGALGGSIAGTVFTDTTHGSGRFTVGMALSGTGVVAGTYITSLGTGTGANAGGTYNVNISQTVTSQTITGTAVAGGLPHGGDVGALNKHLLNASAFSSATTTAPAIMMLYDMLACYTITSVTTTGAQSFTGQAAWARYADGSGVRAFLVPSVVMGAGSPTVQLSYTNSASVAGRLTPAAPSLPVINTTAPVGSIAYAGTGVGKYGPFLPMMAGDAGIKSVQSINFSATMTSGVMNLVICKPLAYMPITTVGVASERDFVNMLPSMPRIYDGACLHWAMYAGAATPVNSSFMGHIDTAWA
;
A
#
# COMPACT_ATOMS: atom_id res chain seq x y z
N MET A 1 22.65 -20.47 15.05
CA MET A 1 22.69 -19.68 16.30
C MET A 1 23.96 -18.83 16.32
N ASP A 2 25.12 -19.38 16.05
CA ASP A 2 26.41 -18.65 16.12
C ASP A 2 26.48 -17.43 15.20
N SER A 3 25.99 -17.55 13.97
CA SER A 3 25.90 -16.41 13.03
C SER A 3 25.01 -15.29 13.55
N LEU A 4 23.90 -15.62 14.22
CA LEU A 4 23.01 -14.61 14.82
C LEU A 4 23.70 -13.92 16.02
N ILE A 5 24.40 -14.66 16.85
CA ILE A 5 25.17 -14.11 17.98
C ILE A 5 26.27 -13.19 17.45
N ALA A 6 26.98 -13.60 16.39
CA ALA A 6 27.99 -12.79 15.73
C ALA A 6 27.40 -11.49 15.17
N ALA A 7 26.28 -11.55 14.48
CA ALA A 7 25.57 -10.36 13.96
C ALA A 7 25.14 -9.40 15.09
N LEU A 8 24.59 -9.92 16.17
CA LEU A 8 24.21 -9.15 17.36
C LEU A 8 25.44 -8.45 17.97
N SER A 9 26.54 -9.20 18.14
CA SER A 9 27.78 -8.68 18.71
C SER A 9 28.44 -7.62 17.80
N ALA A 10 28.27 -7.73 16.49
CA ALA A 10 28.75 -6.77 15.50
C ALA A 10 27.83 -5.55 15.31
N GLY A 11 26.72 -5.46 16.05
CA GLY A 11 25.74 -4.40 15.87
C GLY A 11 24.97 -4.47 14.55
N GLN A 12 24.95 -5.62 13.89
CA GLN A 12 24.25 -5.85 12.63
C GLN A 12 22.76 -6.17 12.86
N THR A 13 22.12 -5.32 13.65
CA THR A 13 20.70 -5.43 14.00
C THR A 13 20.04 -4.07 13.96
N TYR A 14 18.75 -4.06 13.72
CA TYR A 14 17.96 -2.83 13.71
C TYR A 14 16.56 -3.09 14.28
N ARG A 15 16.14 -2.22 15.20
CA ARG A 15 14.75 -2.16 15.67
C ARG A 15 14.07 -0.97 15.03
N SER A 16 12.92 -1.21 14.43
CA SER A 16 12.07 -0.18 13.87
C SER A 16 10.73 -0.17 14.60
N ASP A 17 10.48 0.89 15.34
CA ASP A 17 9.18 1.14 15.94
C ASP A 17 8.24 1.71 14.87
N TRP A 18 7.00 1.28 14.90
CA TRP A 18 5.98 1.76 14.00
C TRP A 18 4.70 2.16 14.73
N ASN A 19 3.99 3.11 14.15
CA ASN A 19 2.65 3.49 14.55
C ASN A 19 1.82 3.79 13.29
N LYS A 20 0.69 3.18 13.15
CA LYS A 20 -0.17 3.36 11.97
C LYS A 20 -1.60 3.57 12.42
N ASN A 21 -2.26 4.56 11.84
CA ASN A 21 -3.66 4.79 12.12
C ASN A 21 -4.53 4.01 11.12
N ALA A 22 -5.67 3.57 11.60
CA ALA A 22 -6.79 3.18 10.77
C ALA A 22 -7.15 4.32 9.81
N LEU A 23 -7.84 4.01 8.71
CA LEU A 23 -8.14 5.00 7.67
C LEU A 23 -8.85 6.23 8.24
N PRO A 24 -8.46 7.45 7.84
CA PRO A 24 -8.93 8.68 8.49
C PRO A 24 -10.35 9.10 8.08
N THR A 25 -10.84 8.65 6.94
CA THR A 25 -12.09 9.14 6.35
C THR A 25 -13.27 8.18 6.49
N THR A 26 -13.01 6.92 6.86
CA THR A 26 -14.06 5.89 6.89
C THR A 26 -13.78 4.91 8.01
N ALA A 27 -14.76 4.64 8.85
CA ALA A 27 -14.68 3.57 9.85
C ALA A 27 -14.54 2.22 9.13
N GLN A 28 -13.67 1.37 9.65
CA GLN A 28 -13.44 0.04 9.09
C GLN A 28 -14.58 -0.89 9.55
N VAL A 29 -15.18 -1.54 8.58
CA VAL A 29 -16.30 -2.48 8.80
C VAL A 29 -15.73 -3.84 9.22
N ALA A 30 -16.36 -4.47 10.20
CA ALA A 30 -16.01 -5.82 10.62
C ALA A 30 -16.09 -6.82 9.45
N GLY A 31 -15.13 -7.72 9.40
CA GLY A 31 -15.06 -8.74 8.35
C GLY A 31 -14.34 -8.31 7.07
N GLN A 32 -13.72 -7.12 7.04
CA GLN A 32 -13.08 -6.59 5.83
C GLN A 32 -11.59 -6.30 6.06
N TRP A 33 -10.80 -6.46 4.99
CA TRP A 33 -9.41 -6.06 4.92
C TRP A 33 -9.25 -4.60 4.47
N TYR A 34 -8.25 -3.94 5.01
CA TYR A 34 -7.88 -2.56 4.68
C TYR A 34 -6.38 -2.43 4.49
N ASP A 35 -5.98 -1.72 3.46
CA ASP A 35 -4.60 -1.30 3.26
C ASP A 35 -4.35 -0.02 4.06
N LEU A 36 -3.41 -0.06 4.98
CA LEU A 36 -3.06 1.08 5.82
C LEU A 36 -1.90 1.92 5.25
N SER A 37 -1.40 1.61 4.05
CA SER A 37 -0.27 2.33 3.46
C SER A 37 -0.55 3.82 3.31
N THR A 38 -1.80 4.21 3.06
CA THR A 38 -2.24 5.61 2.94
C THR A 38 -2.69 6.23 4.26
N GLY A 39 -2.74 5.48 5.36
CA GLY A 39 -3.08 6.00 6.69
C GLY A 39 -1.94 6.82 7.29
N ALA A 40 -2.26 7.70 8.24
CA ALA A 40 -1.24 8.46 8.96
C ALA A 40 -0.34 7.56 9.82
N GLY A 41 0.86 8.04 10.13
CA GLY A 41 1.82 7.37 11.01
C GLY A 41 3.07 6.86 10.29
N ASN A 42 3.84 6.02 10.96
CA ASN A 42 5.04 5.37 10.44
C ASN A 42 4.78 3.86 10.24
N PRO A 43 5.01 3.28 9.07
CA PRO A 43 5.63 3.89 7.86
C PRO A 43 4.85 5.08 7.32
N MET A 44 5.55 5.94 6.58
CA MET A 44 4.96 7.15 6.01
C MET A 44 3.77 6.83 5.11
N MET A 45 2.92 7.83 4.84
CA MET A 45 1.83 7.68 3.89
C MET A 45 2.37 7.33 2.50
N ASN A 46 1.85 6.26 1.93
CA ASN A 46 2.12 5.89 0.56
C ASN A 46 1.11 6.54 -0.38
N SER A 47 1.52 7.56 -1.11
CA SER A 47 0.70 8.25 -2.10
C SER A 47 0.88 7.73 -3.55
N ILE A 48 1.55 6.61 -3.74
CA ILE A 48 1.68 5.95 -5.05
C ILE A 48 0.31 5.58 -5.61
N ILE A 49 -0.55 5.18 -4.70
CA ILE A 49 -1.90 4.76 -5.02
C ILE A 49 -2.67 5.92 -5.65
N GLY A 50 -3.03 5.77 -6.92
CA GLY A 50 -3.78 6.76 -7.68
C GLY A 50 -2.94 7.79 -8.46
N SER A 51 -1.64 7.66 -8.49
CA SER A 51 -0.74 8.68 -9.06
C SER A 51 -0.61 8.66 -10.58
N SER A 52 -0.99 7.61 -11.26
CA SER A 52 -0.83 7.47 -12.71
C SER A 52 -2.10 6.93 -13.38
N ALA A 53 -2.35 7.40 -14.59
CA ALA A 53 -3.58 7.13 -15.34
C ALA A 53 -3.54 5.86 -16.20
N ASN A 54 -2.56 5.00 -16.07
CA ASN A 54 -2.39 3.86 -16.96
C ASN A 54 -2.01 2.60 -16.20
N LEU A 55 -2.33 1.46 -16.77
CA LEU A 55 -1.88 0.14 -16.32
C LEU A 55 -0.34 -0.02 -16.49
N ALA A 56 0.41 1.06 -16.30
CA ALA A 56 1.86 1.05 -16.35
C ALA A 56 2.45 0.51 -15.05
N HIS A 57 3.47 -0.32 -15.20
CA HIS A 57 4.22 -0.86 -14.08
C HIS A 57 5.00 0.25 -13.36
N GLN A 58 4.80 0.31 -12.04
CA GLN A 58 5.61 1.12 -11.15
C GLN A 58 6.26 0.19 -10.13
N ALA A 59 7.56 -0.03 -10.28
CA ALA A 59 8.33 -0.77 -9.28
C ALA A 59 8.46 0.07 -8.01
N ILE A 60 8.22 -0.55 -6.86
CA ILE A 60 8.16 0.11 -5.57
C ILE A 60 9.35 -0.29 -4.72
N THR A 61 10.07 0.72 -4.22
CA THR A 61 11.11 0.56 -3.22
C THR A 61 10.86 1.52 -2.06
N GLU A 62 11.56 1.33 -0.95
CA GLU A 62 11.51 2.19 0.23
C GLU A 62 11.64 3.68 -0.10
N THR A 63 12.45 4.00 -1.11
CA THR A 63 12.78 5.38 -1.52
C THR A 63 12.18 5.77 -2.86
N THR A 64 11.28 4.98 -3.44
CA THR A 64 10.69 5.30 -4.74
C THR A 64 9.93 6.62 -4.68
N SER A 65 10.37 7.55 -5.51
CA SER A 65 9.70 8.84 -5.74
C SER A 65 8.98 8.79 -7.08
N ILE A 66 7.70 9.08 -7.08
CA ILE A 66 6.86 9.06 -8.28
C ILE A 66 6.32 10.45 -8.52
N THR A 67 6.57 10.99 -9.71
CA THR A 67 5.94 12.24 -10.12
C THR A 67 4.48 11.96 -10.43
N ALA A 68 3.61 12.37 -9.53
CA ALA A 68 2.19 12.08 -9.60
C ALA A 68 1.36 13.22 -10.14
N ALA A 69 1.84 14.44 -10.00
CA ALA A 69 1.23 15.63 -10.55
C ALA A 69 2.31 16.50 -11.17
N SER A 70 2.12 16.92 -12.39
CA SER A 70 2.95 17.95 -13.00
C SER A 70 2.27 19.30 -12.78
N GLY A 71 2.71 19.99 -11.76
CA GLY A 71 2.55 21.42 -11.60
C GLY A 71 1.14 21.99 -11.53
N ALA A 72 0.78 22.50 -10.40
CA ALA A 72 -0.22 23.56 -10.32
C ALA A 72 0.39 24.84 -10.91
N LEU A 73 -0.04 25.25 -12.11
CA LEU A 73 0.47 26.47 -12.78
C LEU A 73 0.16 27.74 -11.99
N GLY A 74 -0.88 27.71 -11.15
CA GLY A 74 -1.27 28.78 -10.22
C GLY A 74 -1.16 28.36 -8.76
N GLY A 75 -0.19 27.50 -8.41
CA GLY A 75 -0.01 27.03 -7.04
C GLY A 75 0.58 28.10 -6.13
N SER A 76 0.00 28.29 -4.95
CA SER A 76 0.52 29.17 -3.90
C SER A 76 0.40 28.53 -2.52
N ILE A 77 1.25 28.95 -1.57
CA ILE A 77 1.13 28.50 -0.18
C ILE A 77 1.00 29.72 0.72
N ALA A 78 0.00 29.73 1.58
CA ALA A 78 -0.23 30.75 2.60
C ALA A 78 -0.41 30.07 3.97
N GLY A 79 0.54 30.28 4.87
CA GLY A 79 0.59 29.50 6.11
C GLY A 79 0.76 28.01 5.83
N THR A 80 -0.15 27.20 6.31
CA THR A 80 -0.18 25.74 6.09
C THR A 80 -1.15 25.31 4.99
N VAL A 81 -1.61 26.25 4.13
CA VAL A 81 -2.55 25.92 3.06
C VAL A 81 -1.88 26.10 1.70
N PHE A 82 -1.76 25.02 0.96
CA PHE A 82 -1.44 25.02 -0.46
C PHE A 82 -2.73 25.16 -1.26
N THR A 83 -2.78 26.13 -2.15
CA THR A 83 -3.91 26.40 -3.05
C THR A 83 -3.49 26.15 -4.49
N ASP A 84 -4.19 25.28 -5.18
CA ASP A 84 -4.06 24.98 -6.59
C ASP A 84 -5.21 25.65 -7.34
N THR A 85 -4.97 26.80 -7.97
CA THR A 85 -5.99 27.56 -8.70
C THR A 85 -6.05 27.23 -10.17
N THR A 86 -4.91 26.88 -10.76
CA THR A 86 -4.81 26.53 -12.20
C THR A 86 -4.10 25.19 -12.30
N HIS A 87 -4.90 24.15 -12.25
CA HIS A 87 -4.39 22.78 -12.24
C HIS A 87 -3.70 22.45 -13.58
N GLY A 88 -2.51 21.84 -13.52
CA GLY A 88 -1.77 21.41 -14.71
C GLY A 88 -2.19 20.03 -15.15
N SER A 89 -1.78 19.00 -14.43
CA SER A 89 -2.12 17.61 -14.72
C SER A 89 -1.88 16.72 -13.50
N GLY A 90 -2.41 15.49 -13.51
CA GLY A 90 -2.28 14.55 -12.42
C GLY A 90 -3.23 14.88 -11.26
N ARG A 91 -2.83 14.55 -10.06
CA ARG A 91 -3.60 14.87 -8.85
C ARG A 91 -2.69 15.05 -7.65
N PHE A 92 -3.00 16.03 -6.82
CA PHE A 92 -2.35 16.18 -5.54
C PHE A 92 -3.02 15.27 -4.51
N THR A 93 -2.24 14.44 -3.82
CA THR A 93 -2.71 13.53 -2.78
C THR A 93 -1.93 13.71 -1.49
N VAL A 94 -2.50 13.23 -0.41
CA VAL A 94 -1.84 13.26 0.91
C VAL A 94 -0.51 12.50 0.85
N GLY A 95 0.53 13.03 1.50
CA GLY A 95 1.88 12.49 1.50
C GLY A 95 2.78 12.95 0.35
N MET A 96 2.23 13.63 -0.68
CA MET A 96 3.07 14.16 -1.75
C MET A 96 4.02 15.24 -1.24
N ALA A 97 5.31 15.10 -1.57
CA ALA A 97 6.29 16.17 -1.41
C ALA A 97 6.03 17.27 -2.44
N LEU A 98 6.04 18.52 -1.99
CA LEU A 98 5.87 19.68 -2.84
C LEU A 98 7.23 20.33 -3.14
N SER A 99 7.39 20.76 -4.38
CA SER A 99 8.56 21.49 -4.85
C SER A 99 8.18 22.64 -5.79
N GLY A 100 8.96 23.70 -5.75
CA GLY A 100 8.77 24.93 -6.54
C GLY A 100 9.71 26.01 -6.03
N THR A 101 9.78 27.15 -6.73
CA THR A 101 10.64 28.27 -6.28
C THR A 101 10.15 28.79 -4.92
N GLY A 102 11.04 28.81 -3.91
CA GLY A 102 10.69 29.26 -2.56
C GLY A 102 9.85 28.30 -1.72
N VAL A 103 9.50 27.13 -2.24
CA VAL A 103 8.92 26.06 -1.42
C VAL A 103 10.01 25.49 -0.52
N VAL A 104 9.77 25.49 0.79
CA VAL A 104 10.72 24.97 1.77
C VAL A 104 10.90 23.47 1.57
N ALA A 105 12.14 23.00 1.54
CA ALA A 105 12.45 21.58 1.41
C ALA A 105 11.80 20.75 2.54
N GLY A 106 11.24 19.60 2.21
CA GLY A 106 10.49 18.77 3.15
C GLY A 106 9.02 19.17 3.32
N THR A 107 8.51 20.11 2.52
CA THR A 107 7.07 20.38 2.48
C THR A 107 6.33 19.21 1.83
N TYR A 108 5.27 18.71 2.50
CA TYR A 108 4.39 17.69 1.96
C TYR A 108 2.94 17.92 2.37
N ILE A 109 2.01 17.33 1.62
CA ILE A 109 0.57 17.43 1.87
C ILE A 109 0.19 16.53 3.05
N THR A 110 -0.44 17.08 4.07
CA THR A 110 -0.87 16.35 5.28
C THR A 110 -2.34 15.93 5.21
N SER A 111 -3.19 16.74 4.55
CA SER A 111 -4.60 16.40 4.35
C SER A 111 -5.17 17.18 3.16
N LEU A 112 -6.29 16.69 2.64
CA LEU A 112 -7.07 17.38 1.62
C LEU A 112 -7.88 18.51 2.30
N GLY A 113 -7.95 19.67 1.65
CA GLY A 113 -8.88 20.74 1.97
C GLY A 113 -10.12 20.66 1.08
N THR A 114 -10.31 21.64 0.18
CA THR A 114 -11.33 21.56 -0.89
C THR A 114 -10.86 20.73 -2.07
N GLY A 115 -9.57 20.43 -2.19
CA GLY A 115 -9.01 19.52 -3.18
C GLY A 115 -9.51 18.09 -2.92
N THR A 116 -10.03 17.45 -3.96
CA THR A 116 -10.63 16.12 -3.85
C THR A 116 -9.66 14.99 -4.19
N GLY A 117 -8.38 15.32 -4.48
CA GLY A 117 -7.44 14.35 -5.05
C GLY A 117 -7.78 13.93 -6.47
N ALA A 118 -8.76 14.57 -7.12
CA ALA A 118 -9.06 14.41 -8.54
C ALA A 118 -8.15 15.32 -9.38
N ASN A 119 -8.22 15.16 -10.71
CA ASN A 119 -7.52 16.02 -11.66
C ASN A 119 -8.20 17.40 -11.76
N ALA A 120 -8.19 18.15 -10.67
CA ALA A 120 -8.83 19.45 -10.54
C ALA A 120 -8.15 20.26 -9.43
N GLY A 121 -8.23 21.59 -9.51
CA GLY A 121 -7.72 22.49 -8.48
C GLY A 121 -8.44 22.36 -7.13
N GLY A 122 -7.88 23.00 -6.12
CA GLY A 122 -8.42 23.00 -4.77
C GLY A 122 -7.39 23.40 -3.72
N THR A 123 -7.74 23.24 -2.46
CA THR A 123 -6.83 23.52 -1.34
C THR A 123 -6.39 22.22 -0.67
N TYR A 124 -5.17 22.23 -0.12
CA TYR A 124 -4.52 21.10 0.55
C TYR A 124 -3.77 21.65 1.77
N ASN A 125 -3.78 20.92 2.88
CA ASN A 125 -2.98 21.32 4.03
C ASN A 125 -1.56 20.75 3.91
N VAL A 126 -0.56 21.52 4.32
CA VAL A 126 0.85 21.14 4.31
C VAL A 126 1.46 21.19 5.71
N ASN A 127 2.54 20.45 5.91
CA ASN A 127 3.22 20.30 7.19
C ASN A 127 4.00 21.55 7.63
N ILE A 128 4.48 22.39 6.69
CA ILE A 128 5.32 23.55 6.96
C ILE A 128 4.57 24.83 6.65
N SER A 129 4.45 25.72 7.64
CA SER A 129 3.90 27.05 7.46
C SER A 129 4.88 27.93 6.71
N GLN A 130 4.46 28.48 5.56
CA GLN A 130 5.30 29.31 4.68
C GLN A 130 4.46 30.21 3.79
N THR A 131 5.11 31.15 3.10
CA THR A 131 4.47 32.00 2.10
C THR A 131 5.16 31.81 0.76
N VAL A 132 4.43 31.26 -0.20
CA VAL A 132 4.89 31.05 -1.58
C VAL A 132 3.89 31.71 -2.52
N THR A 133 4.37 32.63 -3.33
CA THR A 133 3.53 33.34 -4.33
C THR A 133 3.11 32.40 -5.45
N SER A 134 2.05 32.76 -6.18
CA SER A 134 1.51 31.93 -7.25
C SER A 134 2.55 31.60 -8.32
N GLN A 135 2.76 30.30 -8.55
CA GLN A 135 3.74 29.74 -9.48
C GLN A 135 3.45 28.29 -9.80
N THR A 136 4.32 27.66 -10.59
CA THR A 136 4.28 26.21 -10.76
C THR A 136 4.78 25.49 -9.49
N ILE A 137 3.91 24.73 -8.83
CA ILE A 137 4.24 23.83 -7.72
C ILE A 137 4.03 22.40 -8.19
N THR A 138 5.05 21.59 -8.07
CA THR A 138 5.03 20.16 -8.48
C THR A 138 4.89 19.29 -7.24
N GLY A 139 3.97 18.33 -7.30
CA GLY A 139 3.82 17.28 -6.30
C GLY A 139 4.50 16.00 -6.74
N THR A 140 5.34 15.44 -5.89
CA THR A 140 5.98 14.14 -6.09
C THR A 140 5.49 13.18 -5.02
N ALA A 141 4.93 12.05 -5.44
CA ALA A 141 4.57 11.00 -4.53
C ALA A 141 5.82 10.24 -4.07
N VAL A 142 5.92 10.01 -2.78
CA VAL A 142 7.02 9.24 -2.18
C VAL A 142 6.42 7.98 -1.58
N ALA A 143 6.92 6.82 -1.98
CA ALA A 143 6.65 5.58 -1.28
C ALA A 143 7.57 5.52 -0.06
N GLY A 144 7.01 5.72 1.12
CA GLY A 144 7.73 5.53 2.36
C GLY A 144 7.44 4.14 2.91
N GLY A 145 8.44 3.27 3.00
CA GLY A 145 8.35 2.01 3.73
C GLY A 145 8.74 2.17 5.20
N LEU A 146 8.40 1.19 6.04
CA LEU A 146 8.92 1.10 7.40
C LEU A 146 10.44 0.88 7.33
N PRO A 147 11.25 1.70 8.01
CA PRO A 147 12.70 1.51 8.06
C PRO A 147 13.05 0.11 8.54
N HIS A 148 14.03 -0.52 7.91
CA HIS A 148 14.44 -1.89 8.23
C HIS A 148 15.96 -2.04 8.42
N GLY A 149 16.66 -0.91 8.67
CA GLY A 149 18.11 -0.89 8.85
C GLY A 149 18.90 -0.59 7.59
N GLY A 150 18.24 -0.04 6.55
CA GLY A 150 18.88 0.34 5.28
C GLY A 150 19.31 -0.86 4.43
N ASP A 151 19.98 -0.57 3.32
CA ASP A 151 20.49 -1.59 2.41
C ASP A 151 21.80 -2.19 2.97
N VAL A 152 21.96 -3.49 2.82
CA VAL A 152 23.09 -4.26 3.37
C VAL A 152 23.95 -4.90 2.27
N GLY A 153 23.61 -4.66 1.01
CA GLY A 153 24.37 -5.10 -0.16
C GLY A 153 24.42 -6.63 -0.31
N ALA A 154 25.62 -7.19 -0.19
CA ALA A 154 25.83 -8.63 -0.36
C ALA A 154 25.36 -9.49 0.83
N LEU A 155 25.05 -8.86 1.97
CA LEU A 155 24.61 -9.58 3.17
C LEU A 155 23.13 -9.98 3.09
N ASN A 156 22.74 -10.93 3.92
CA ASN A 156 21.36 -11.38 4.02
C ASN A 156 20.70 -10.81 5.26
N LYS A 157 19.70 -9.96 5.08
CA LYS A 157 18.88 -9.43 6.17
C LYS A 157 17.63 -10.27 6.37
N HIS A 158 17.29 -10.53 7.61
CA HIS A 158 16.12 -11.29 8.01
C HIS A 158 15.30 -10.59 9.09
N LEU A 159 13.98 -10.80 9.02
CA LEU A 159 13.07 -10.41 10.08
C LEU A 159 13.19 -11.41 11.24
N LEU A 160 13.57 -10.92 12.42
CA LEU A 160 13.69 -11.73 13.63
C LEU A 160 12.40 -11.76 14.44
N ASN A 161 11.74 -10.60 14.51
CA ASN A 161 10.56 -10.40 15.32
C ASN A 161 9.64 -9.35 14.67
N ALA A 162 8.35 -9.50 14.88
CA ALA A 162 7.35 -8.47 14.58
C ALA A 162 6.30 -8.44 15.68
N SER A 163 5.96 -7.25 16.16
CA SER A 163 4.93 -7.05 17.16
C SER A 163 3.89 -6.03 16.72
N ALA A 164 2.66 -6.21 17.21
CA ALA A 164 1.56 -5.29 16.98
C ALA A 164 0.61 -5.25 18.17
N PHE A 165 0.12 -4.07 18.52
CA PHE A 165 -0.95 -3.88 19.49
C PHE A 165 -1.78 -2.64 19.15
N SER A 166 -2.94 -2.53 19.76
CA SER A 166 -3.79 -1.34 19.70
C SER A 166 -4.14 -0.85 21.08
N SER A 167 -4.16 0.46 21.26
CA SER A 167 -4.61 1.11 22.49
C SER A 167 -6.06 1.60 22.44
N ALA A 168 -6.71 1.52 21.29
CA ALA A 168 -8.09 2.02 21.13
C ALA A 168 -9.12 0.95 21.49
N THR A 169 -10.13 1.30 22.25
CA THR A 169 -11.04 0.39 22.94
C THR A 169 -11.94 -0.51 22.08
N THR A 170 -12.05 -0.26 20.78
CA THR A 170 -12.96 -0.99 19.88
C THR A 170 -12.26 -1.59 18.66
N THR A 171 -10.94 -1.79 18.74
CA THR A 171 -10.14 -2.23 17.59
C THR A 171 -9.82 -3.73 17.57
N ALA A 172 -10.18 -4.45 18.60
CA ALA A 172 -9.98 -5.90 18.68
C ALA A 172 -11.33 -6.64 18.56
N PRO A 173 -11.36 -7.85 17.97
CA PRO A 173 -10.19 -8.51 17.36
C PRO A 173 -9.80 -7.88 16.01
N ALA A 174 -8.53 -7.96 15.68
CA ALA A 174 -8.00 -7.54 14.38
C ALA A 174 -6.82 -8.45 13.98
N ILE A 175 -6.46 -8.46 12.70
CA ILE A 175 -5.23 -9.10 12.22
C ILE A 175 -4.42 -8.05 11.49
N MET A 176 -3.18 -7.85 11.91
CA MET A 176 -2.21 -7.01 11.20
C MET A 176 -1.35 -7.89 10.30
N MET A 177 -1.20 -7.52 9.04
CA MET A 177 -0.33 -8.17 8.08
C MET A 177 0.78 -7.24 7.66
N LEU A 178 2.04 -7.62 7.94
CA LEU A 178 3.23 -6.97 7.38
C LEU A 178 3.47 -7.50 5.98
N TYR A 179 3.69 -6.61 5.01
CA TYR A 179 4.00 -6.99 3.64
C TYR A 179 5.05 -6.06 3.02
N ASP A 180 5.82 -6.58 2.06
CA ASP A 180 6.69 -5.80 1.18
C ASP A 180 5.93 -5.48 -0.11
N MET A 181 5.73 -4.20 -0.39
CA MET A 181 5.09 -3.71 -1.63
C MET A 181 6.11 -3.71 -2.77
N LEU A 182 5.88 -4.53 -3.79
CA LEU A 182 6.82 -4.73 -4.91
C LEU A 182 6.50 -3.85 -6.10
N ALA A 183 5.23 -3.72 -6.42
CA ALA A 183 4.76 -2.92 -7.56
C ALA A 183 3.31 -2.50 -7.37
N CYS A 184 2.94 -1.45 -8.09
CA CYS A 184 1.58 -0.94 -8.17
C CYS A 184 1.22 -0.64 -9.62
N TYR A 185 -0.04 -0.93 -10.01
CA TYR A 185 -0.63 -0.57 -11.30
C TYR A 185 -1.91 0.20 -11.03
N THR A 186 -1.96 1.45 -11.45
CA THR A 186 -3.14 2.30 -11.22
C THR A 186 -4.12 2.18 -12.37
N ILE A 187 -5.36 1.88 -12.05
CA ILE A 187 -6.51 1.79 -12.98
C ILE A 187 -7.39 3.01 -12.73
N THR A 188 -7.25 4.02 -13.58
CA THR A 188 -7.94 5.32 -13.40
C THR A 188 -9.44 5.26 -13.61
N SER A 189 -9.94 4.29 -14.33
CA SER A 189 -11.36 4.08 -14.52
C SER A 189 -11.64 2.59 -14.68
N VAL A 190 -12.63 2.12 -13.94
CA VAL A 190 -13.19 0.78 -14.10
C VAL A 190 -14.42 0.79 -15.03
N THR A 191 -14.50 1.78 -15.93
CA THR A 191 -15.59 1.93 -16.90
C THR A 191 -15.40 1.08 -18.16
N THR A 192 -14.26 0.43 -18.31
CA THR A 192 -13.94 -0.44 -19.45
C THR A 192 -14.15 -1.90 -19.06
N THR A 193 -14.95 -2.61 -19.82
CA THR A 193 -15.09 -4.06 -19.75
C THR A 193 -14.08 -4.73 -20.72
N GLY A 194 -13.79 -6.00 -20.47
CA GLY A 194 -12.81 -6.75 -21.27
C GLY A 194 -11.38 -6.65 -20.71
N ALA A 195 -10.47 -7.35 -21.36
CA ALA A 195 -9.09 -7.44 -20.90
C ALA A 195 -8.34 -6.13 -21.11
N GLN A 196 -7.83 -5.54 -20.05
CA GLN A 196 -6.97 -4.36 -20.03
C GLN A 196 -5.53 -4.81 -19.76
N SER A 197 -4.65 -4.66 -20.75
CA SER A 197 -3.26 -5.14 -20.66
C SER A 197 -2.40 -4.22 -19.84
N PHE A 198 -1.60 -4.80 -18.95
CA PHE A 198 -0.56 -4.08 -18.23
C PHE A 198 0.61 -3.77 -19.13
N THR A 199 1.21 -2.59 -19.01
CA THR A 199 2.35 -2.11 -19.80
C THR A 199 3.59 -1.92 -18.95
N GLY A 200 4.77 -1.91 -19.56
CA GLY A 200 6.04 -1.63 -18.92
C GLY A 200 6.45 -2.67 -17.88
N GLN A 201 6.01 -3.90 -18.03
CA GLN A 201 6.33 -4.95 -17.07
C GLN A 201 7.82 -5.25 -17.04
N ALA A 202 8.39 -5.16 -15.84
CA ALA A 202 9.71 -5.67 -15.51
C ALA A 202 9.56 -6.82 -14.51
N ALA A 203 10.60 -7.64 -14.39
CA ALA A 203 10.68 -8.59 -13.28
C ALA A 203 10.60 -7.82 -11.95
N TRP A 204 10.03 -8.44 -10.93
CA TRP A 204 10.06 -7.86 -9.59
C TRP A 204 11.51 -7.67 -9.16
N ALA A 205 11.88 -6.50 -8.68
CA ALA A 205 13.23 -6.23 -8.20
C ALA A 205 13.63 -7.14 -7.03
N ARG A 206 12.63 -7.55 -6.25
CA ARG A 206 12.73 -8.50 -5.15
C ARG A 206 11.79 -9.67 -5.43
N TYR A 207 12.11 -10.87 -4.93
CA TYR A 207 11.30 -12.09 -5.16
C TYR A 207 11.03 -12.37 -6.66
N ALA A 208 12.09 -12.29 -7.48
CA ALA A 208 12.00 -12.36 -8.95
C ALA A 208 11.42 -13.71 -9.47
N ASP A 209 11.49 -14.77 -8.67
CA ASP A 209 10.84 -16.05 -8.94
C ASP A 209 9.33 -16.02 -8.76
N GLY A 210 8.79 -14.99 -8.10
CA GLY A 210 7.37 -14.82 -7.80
C GLY A 210 6.86 -15.69 -6.64
N SER A 211 7.71 -16.49 -5.99
CA SER A 211 7.29 -17.42 -4.94
C SER A 211 6.68 -16.67 -3.74
N GLY A 212 5.44 -17.01 -3.38
CA GLY A 212 4.68 -16.38 -2.31
C GLY A 212 4.30 -14.93 -2.58
N VAL A 213 4.58 -14.39 -3.78
CA VAL A 213 4.08 -13.07 -4.19
C VAL A 213 2.57 -13.14 -4.43
N ARG A 214 1.85 -12.14 -3.98
CA ARG A 214 0.39 -12.02 -4.03
C ARG A 214 -0.02 -10.69 -4.63
N ALA A 215 -1.30 -10.59 -4.99
CA ALA A 215 -1.89 -9.36 -5.48
C ALA A 215 -3.19 -9.05 -4.75
N PHE A 216 -3.47 -7.77 -4.52
CA PHE A 216 -4.76 -7.31 -4.04
C PHE A 216 -5.17 -6.01 -4.76
N LEU A 217 -6.46 -5.70 -4.69
CA LEU A 217 -7.03 -4.49 -5.27
C LEU A 217 -7.44 -3.53 -4.16
N VAL A 218 -7.07 -2.26 -4.31
CA VAL A 218 -7.41 -1.21 -3.35
C VAL A 218 -7.84 0.07 -4.08
N PRO A 219 -9.00 0.66 -3.76
CA PRO A 219 -9.41 1.94 -4.30
C PRO A 219 -8.62 3.09 -3.66
N SER A 220 -8.16 4.02 -4.46
CA SER A 220 -7.63 5.32 -4.05
C SER A 220 -8.63 6.46 -4.19
N VAL A 221 -9.69 6.24 -4.95
CA VAL A 221 -10.87 7.10 -4.99
C VAL A 221 -12.08 6.20 -4.79
N VAL A 222 -13.04 6.66 -3.98
CA VAL A 222 -14.26 5.91 -3.68
C VAL A 222 -14.91 5.41 -4.97
N MET A 223 -15.26 4.14 -4.98
CA MET A 223 -15.86 3.49 -6.14
C MET A 223 -17.32 3.94 -6.30
N GLY A 224 -17.72 4.23 -7.52
CA GLY A 224 -19.09 4.54 -7.88
C GLY A 224 -19.99 3.31 -7.99
N ALA A 225 -21.19 3.47 -8.54
CA ALA A 225 -22.14 2.39 -8.71
C ALA A 225 -21.62 1.33 -9.69
N GLY A 226 -21.90 0.07 -9.39
CA GLY A 226 -21.47 -1.12 -10.11
C GLY A 226 -20.98 -2.19 -9.15
N SER A 227 -20.95 -3.44 -9.59
CA SER A 227 -20.41 -4.56 -8.79
C SER A 227 -19.73 -5.58 -9.73
N PRO A 228 -18.70 -5.15 -10.48
CA PRO A 228 -18.01 -6.05 -11.38
C PRO A 228 -17.28 -7.14 -10.61
N THR A 229 -17.22 -8.32 -11.18
CA THR A 229 -16.21 -9.30 -10.81
C THR A 229 -14.90 -8.98 -11.50
N VAL A 230 -13.79 -9.36 -10.89
CA VAL A 230 -12.44 -9.09 -11.39
C VAL A 230 -11.72 -10.38 -11.69
N GLN A 231 -11.12 -10.48 -12.86
CA GLN A 231 -10.25 -11.56 -13.26
C GLN A 231 -8.87 -11.03 -13.61
N LEU A 232 -7.83 -11.60 -13.00
CA LEU A 232 -6.43 -11.29 -13.27
C LEU A 232 -5.81 -12.39 -14.12
N SER A 233 -5.13 -12.00 -15.19
CA SER A 233 -4.22 -12.86 -15.95
C SER A 233 -2.79 -12.65 -15.48
N TYR A 234 -2.08 -13.74 -15.16
CA TYR A 234 -0.74 -13.68 -14.58
C TYR A 234 0.15 -14.84 -15.04
N THR A 235 1.46 -14.69 -14.84
CA THR A 235 2.43 -15.77 -14.89
C THR A 235 2.70 -16.24 -13.46
N ASN A 236 2.61 -17.53 -13.21
CA ASN A 236 2.87 -18.07 -11.88
C ASN A 236 4.39 -18.22 -11.60
N SER A 237 4.75 -18.59 -10.37
CA SER A 237 6.14 -18.81 -9.94
C SER A 237 6.84 -19.97 -10.69
N ALA A 238 6.09 -20.90 -11.27
CA ALA A 238 6.62 -21.95 -12.15
C ALA A 238 6.84 -21.45 -13.60
N SER A 239 6.72 -20.15 -13.86
CA SER A 239 6.87 -19.52 -15.17
C SER A 239 5.81 -19.94 -16.21
N VAL A 240 4.66 -20.43 -15.78
CA VAL A 240 3.52 -20.72 -16.66
C VAL A 240 2.71 -19.43 -16.85
N ALA A 241 2.71 -18.90 -18.06
CA ALA A 241 1.97 -17.69 -18.43
C ALA A 241 0.50 -17.96 -18.72
N GLY A 242 -0.32 -16.89 -18.77
CA GLY A 242 -1.74 -16.99 -19.11
C GLY A 242 -2.58 -17.69 -18.06
N ARG A 243 -2.09 -17.78 -16.82
CA ARG A 243 -2.90 -18.24 -15.68
C ARG A 243 -3.98 -17.21 -15.41
N LEU A 244 -5.19 -17.67 -15.13
CA LEU A 244 -6.31 -16.80 -14.79
C LEU A 244 -6.74 -17.07 -13.35
N THR A 245 -7.13 -16.00 -12.63
CA THR A 245 -7.83 -16.21 -11.36
C THR A 245 -9.09 -17.05 -11.61
N PRO A 246 -9.50 -17.92 -10.65
CA PRO A 246 -10.63 -18.81 -10.85
C PRO A 246 -11.90 -18.08 -11.29
N ALA A 247 -12.73 -18.75 -12.10
CA ALA A 247 -14.05 -18.24 -12.51
C ALA A 247 -15.03 -18.15 -11.32
N ALA A 248 -16.14 -17.42 -11.52
CA ALA A 248 -17.21 -17.35 -10.52
C ALA A 248 -17.55 -18.74 -9.92
N PRO A 249 -17.89 -18.83 -8.61
CA PRO A 249 -18.24 -17.74 -7.68
C PRO A 249 -17.05 -17.16 -6.90
N SER A 250 -15.83 -17.52 -7.24
CA SER A 250 -14.61 -17.18 -6.48
C SER A 250 -13.96 -15.86 -6.92
N LEU A 251 -14.53 -15.16 -7.92
CA LEU A 251 -13.98 -13.89 -8.38
C LEU A 251 -14.22 -12.80 -7.34
N PRO A 252 -13.22 -11.95 -7.10
CA PRO A 252 -13.40 -10.75 -6.30
C PRO A 252 -14.48 -9.86 -6.89
N VAL A 253 -15.33 -9.30 -6.02
CA VAL A 253 -16.34 -8.32 -6.38
C VAL A 253 -15.90 -6.97 -5.83
N ILE A 254 -15.90 -5.95 -6.67
CA ILE A 254 -15.73 -4.58 -6.21
C ILE A 254 -17.10 -4.06 -5.80
N ASN A 255 -17.29 -3.80 -4.52
CA ASN A 255 -18.55 -3.27 -4.02
C ASN A 255 -18.75 -1.83 -4.47
N THR A 256 -20.01 -1.48 -4.76
CA THR A 256 -20.43 -0.08 -4.88
C THR A 256 -20.05 0.68 -3.61
N THR A 257 -19.57 1.90 -3.78
CA THR A 257 -19.15 2.75 -2.65
C THR A 257 -18.01 2.19 -1.78
N ALA A 258 -17.21 1.25 -2.33
CA ALA A 258 -16.03 0.78 -1.62
C ALA A 258 -15.13 1.98 -1.23
N PRO A 259 -14.88 2.18 0.08
CA PRO A 259 -14.13 3.34 0.54
C PRO A 259 -12.65 3.21 0.18
N VAL A 260 -11.98 4.35 0.11
CA VAL A 260 -10.52 4.42 -0.07
C VAL A 260 -9.83 3.52 0.95
N GLY A 261 -8.87 2.73 0.48
CA GLY A 261 -8.08 1.83 1.31
C GLY A 261 -8.74 0.49 1.64
N SER A 262 -10.03 0.28 1.36
CA SER A 262 -10.64 -1.05 1.50
C SER A 262 -10.07 -2.01 0.47
N ILE A 263 -9.74 -3.24 0.87
CA ILE A 263 -9.24 -4.24 -0.08
C ILE A 263 -10.43 -5.00 -0.67
N ALA A 264 -10.53 -4.99 -2.00
CA ALA A 264 -11.55 -5.76 -2.71
C ALA A 264 -11.26 -7.26 -2.57
N TYR A 265 -12.24 -8.04 -2.14
CA TYR A 265 -12.12 -9.47 -1.89
C TYR A 265 -13.24 -10.27 -2.57
N ALA A 266 -13.04 -11.57 -2.71
CA ALA A 266 -14.02 -12.46 -3.31
C ALA A 266 -15.36 -12.42 -2.55
N GLY A 267 -16.47 -12.16 -3.29
CA GLY A 267 -17.80 -11.98 -2.74
C GLY A 267 -18.34 -13.20 -1.99
N THR A 268 -19.49 -13.06 -1.36
CA THR A 268 -20.30 -14.00 -0.54
C THR A 268 -19.60 -14.94 0.45
N GLY A 269 -18.28 -15.05 0.41
CA GLY A 269 -17.45 -15.78 1.38
C GLY A 269 -16.36 -14.85 1.89
N VAL A 270 -16.73 -13.89 2.73
CA VAL A 270 -15.83 -12.91 3.32
C VAL A 270 -14.54 -13.58 3.79
N GLY A 271 -13.41 -13.09 3.29
CA GLY A 271 -12.10 -13.55 3.73
C GLY A 271 -11.65 -14.93 3.25
N LYS A 272 -12.35 -15.56 2.30
CA LYS A 272 -11.99 -16.91 1.84
C LYS A 272 -10.56 -17.04 1.32
N TYR A 273 -10.02 -15.96 0.73
CA TYR A 273 -8.64 -15.92 0.21
C TYR A 273 -7.78 -14.86 0.93
N GLY A 274 -8.23 -14.38 2.10
CA GLY A 274 -7.59 -13.26 2.78
C GLY A 274 -7.74 -11.97 1.99
N PRO A 275 -6.76 -11.05 2.04
CA PRO A 275 -6.79 -9.81 1.26
C PRO A 275 -6.51 -10.00 -0.23
N PHE A 276 -6.11 -11.20 -0.66
CA PHE A 276 -5.53 -11.42 -1.98
C PHE A 276 -6.55 -11.86 -3.03
N LEU A 277 -6.27 -11.50 -4.27
CA LEU A 277 -6.90 -12.11 -5.42
C LEU A 277 -6.62 -13.63 -5.41
N PRO A 278 -7.63 -14.49 -5.63
CA PRO A 278 -7.43 -15.92 -5.65
C PRO A 278 -6.50 -16.30 -6.81
N MET A 279 -5.62 -17.25 -6.59
CA MET A 279 -4.82 -17.85 -7.66
C MET A 279 -5.43 -19.16 -8.12
N MET A 280 -5.03 -19.63 -9.29
CA MET A 280 -5.39 -20.94 -9.78
C MET A 280 -4.83 -22.01 -8.85
N ALA A 281 -5.58 -23.10 -8.69
CA ALA A 281 -5.17 -24.20 -7.82
C ALA A 281 -3.77 -24.74 -8.21
N GLY A 282 -2.92 -24.95 -7.21
CA GLY A 282 -1.55 -25.38 -7.37
C GLY A 282 -0.52 -24.26 -7.58
N ASP A 283 -0.95 -23.01 -7.80
CA ASP A 283 -0.02 -21.91 -7.98
C ASP A 283 0.50 -21.39 -6.62
N ALA A 284 1.82 -21.22 -6.53
CA ALA A 284 2.50 -20.79 -5.30
C ALA A 284 2.77 -19.28 -5.25
N GLY A 285 2.61 -18.54 -6.37
CA GLY A 285 2.82 -17.11 -6.40
C GLY A 285 2.79 -16.51 -7.80
N ILE A 286 2.91 -15.17 -7.87
CA ILE A 286 2.81 -14.37 -9.07
C ILE A 286 4.19 -13.87 -9.47
N LYS A 287 4.65 -14.25 -10.68
CA LYS A 287 5.92 -13.79 -11.27
C LYS A 287 5.77 -12.54 -12.13
N SER A 288 4.64 -12.40 -12.81
CA SER A 288 4.26 -11.19 -13.57
C SER A 288 2.75 -11.17 -13.79
N VAL A 289 2.20 -10.02 -14.15
CA VAL A 289 0.78 -9.86 -14.49
C VAL A 289 0.64 -9.46 -15.96
N GLN A 290 -0.37 -9.94 -16.67
CA GLN A 290 -0.58 -9.66 -18.09
C GLN A 290 -1.75 -8.71 -18.32
N SER A 291 -2.90 -9.01 -17.73
CA SER A 291 -4.10 -8.19 -17.91
C SER A 291 -5.07 -8.34 -16.73
N ILE A 292 -5.92 -7.34 -16.58
CA ILE A 292 -7.07 -7.38 -15.67
C ILE A 292 -8.36 -7.21 -16.48
N ASN A 293 -9.39 -7.92 -16.08
CA ASN A 293 -10.70 -7.89 -16.72
C ASN A 293 -11.78 -7.59 -15.68
N PHE A 294 -12.68 -6.65 -16.01
CA PHE A 294 -13.87 -6.34 -15.23
C PHE A 294 -15.11 -6.82 -15.99
N SER A 295 -15.98 -7.58 -15.33
CA SER A 295 -17.18 -8.15 -15.95
C SER A 295 -18.27 -7.11 -16.26
N ALA A 296 -18.24 -5.97 -15.58
CA ALA A 296 -19.15 -4.86 -15.76
C ALA A 296 -18.45 -3.53 -15.49
N THR A 297 -19.04 -2.43 -15.86
CA THR A 297 -18.52 -1.08 -15.60
C THR A 297 -18.92 -0.59 -14.23
N MET A 298 -18.10 0.27 -13.64
CA MET A 298 -18.46 1.14 -12.52
C MET A 298 -18.60 2.57 -13.02
N THR A 299 -19.40 3.39 -12.34
CA THR A 299 -19.69 4.75 -12.80
C THR A 299 -18.53 5.72 -12.55
N SER A 300 -17.68 5.45 -11.56
CA SER A 300 -16.53 6.27 -11.19
C SER A 300 -15.60 5.51 -10.25
N GLY A 301 -14.44 6.11 -9.93
CA GLY A 301 -13.47 5.60 -8.97
C GLY A 301 -12.10 5.36 -9.59
N VAL A 302 -11.12 5.12 -8.74
CA VAL A 302 -9.76 4.72 -9.12
C VAL A 302 -9.36 3.52 -8.30
N MET A 303 -8.96 2.47 -8.99
CA MET A 303 -8.52 1.20 -8.41
C MET A 303 -7.03 0.99 -8.67
N ASN A 304 -6.35 0.38 -7.73
CA ASN A 304 -4.95 0.00 -7.88
C ASN A 304 -4.80 -1.51 -7.67
N LEU A 305 -4.00 -2.12 -8.53
CA LEU A 305 -3.50 -3.48 -8.33
C LEU A 305 -2.14 -3.39 -7.63
N VAL A 306 -2.09 -3.84 -6.39
CA VAL A 306 -0.86 -3.88 -5.60
C VAL A 306 -0.28 -5.29 -5.66
N ILE A 307 0.99 -5.38 -5.98
CA ILE A 307 1.77 -6.62 -5.94
C ILE A 307 2.62 -6.60 -4.69
N CYS A 308 2.53 -7.63 -3.87
CA CYS A 308 3.20 -7.67 -2.59
C CYS A 308 3.69 -9.06 -2.18
N LYS A 309 4.63 -9.08 -1.24
CA LYS A 309 5.04 -10.28 -0.52
C LYS A 309 4.59 -10.18 0.94
N PRO A 310 3.63 -10.99 1.40
CA PRO A 310 3.30 -11.09 2.83
C PRO A 310 4.49 -11.64 3.60
N LEU A 311 4.79 -11.06 4.75
CA LEU A 311 5.92 -11.42 5.60
C LEU A 311 5.48 -11.97 6.95
N ALA A 312 4.50 -11.32 7.60
CA ALA A 312 4.02 -11.70 8.92
C ALA A 312 2.54 -11.41 9.11
N TYR A 313 1.88 -12.22 9.92
CA TYR A 313 0.51 -11.99 10.38
C TYR A 313 0.50 -12.00 11.91
N MET A 314 -0.10 -10.97 12.51
CA MET A 314 -0.20 -10.80 13.96
C MET A 314 -1.64 -10.59 14.37
N PRO A 315 -2.28 -11.56 15.04
CA PRO A 315 -3.64 -11.39 15.56
C PRO A 315 -3.62 -10.50 16.80
N ILE A 316 -4.34 -9.40 16.77
CA ILE A 316 -4.63 -8.56 17.95
C ILE A 316 -5.93 -9.07 18.55
N THR A 317 -5.87 -9.86 19.58
CA THR A 317 -7.04 -10.49 20.21
C THR A 317 -7.69 -9.59 21.24
N THR A 318 -6.89 -8.75 21.89
CA THR A 318 -7.33 -7.88 22.99
C THR A 318 -6.63 -6.52 22.89
N VAL A 319 -7.37 -5.46 23.18
CA VAL A 319 -6.81 -4.10 23.23
C VAL A 319 -5.79 -3.99 24.36
N GLY A 320 -4.69 -3.30 24.11
CA GLY A 320 -3.61 -3.09 25.08
C GLY A 320 -2.70 -4.30 25.31
N VAL A 321 -2.95 -5.42 24.62
CA VAL A 321 -2.10 -6.60 24.69
C VAL A 321 -1.34 -6.75 23.37
N ALA A 322 -0.01 -6.80 23.45
CA ALA A 322 0.84 -6.99 22.28
C ALA A 322 0.73 -8.42 21.76
N SER A 323 0.61 -8.54 20.45
CA SER A 323 0.81 -9.78 19.71
C SER A 323 2.21 -9.77 19.11
N GLU A 324 2.92 -10.86 19.21
CA GLU A 324 4.30 -11.00 18.79
C GLU A 324 4.50 -12.25 17.94
N ARG A 325 5.37 -12.15 16.93
CA ARG A 325 5.86 -13.25 16.10
C ARG A 325 7.37 -13.31 16.19
N ASP A 326 7.85 -14.29 16.94
CA ASP A 326 9.28 -14.64 17.04
C ASP A 326 9.64 -15.62 15.92
N PHE A 327 10.37 -15.15 14.91
CA PHE A 327 10.78 -15.96 13.76
C PHE A 327 12.05 -16.79 14.05
N VAL A 328 12.73 -16.53 15.16
CA VAL A 328 13.92 -17.29 15.56
C VAL A 328 13.51 -18.61 16.22
N ASN A 329 12.53 -18.56 17.12
CA ASN A 329 12.18 -19.71 17.97
C ASN A 329 10.87 -20.39 17.57
N MET A 330 9.94 -19.68 16.92
CA MET A 330 8.59 -20.18 16.70
C MET A 330 8.29 -20.64 15.27
N LEU A 331 9.13 -20.32 14.29
CA LEU A 331 8.88 -20.62 12.89
C LEU A 331 10.08 -21.32 12.23
N PRO A 332 9.83 -22.15 11.21
CA PRO A 332 10.90 -22.94 10.55
C PRO A 332 11.85 -22.08 9.70
N SER A 333 11.51 -20.84 9.40
CA SER A 333 12.35 -19.93 8.60
C SER A 333 12.08 -18.48 8.95
N MET A 334 13.12 -17.67 8.93
CA MET A 334 13.03 -16.22 9.07
C MET A 334 12.74 -15.58 7.71
N PRO A 335 11.70 -14.73 7.59
CA PRO A 335 11.45 -14.00 6.35
C PRO A 335 12.65 -13.13 5.98
N ARG A 336 13.06 -13.19 4.71
CA ARG A 336 14.12 -12.33 4.19
C ARG A 336 13.57 -10.93 3.95
N ILE A 337 14.32 -9.91 4.34
CA ILE A 337 14.11 -8.51 4.00
C ILE A 337 15.17 -8.13 2.98
N TYR A 338 14.75 -7.78 1.78
CA TYR A 338 15.66 -7.38 0.70
C TYR A 338 16.00 -5.90 0.81
N ASP A 339 17.08 -5.51 0.16
CA ASP A 339 17.42 -4.12 -0.05
C ASP A 339 16.31 -3.40 -0.81
N GLY A 340 16.01 -2.17 -0.41
CA GLY A 340 14.90 -1.38 -0.94
C GLY A 340 13.51 -1.93 -0.63
N ALA A 341 13.35 -2.85 0.34
CA ALA A 341 12.04 -3.37 0.73
C ALA A 341 11.11 -2.25 1.22
N CYS A 342 9.92 -2.17 0.65
CA CYS A 342 8.91 -1.17 1.01
C CYS A 342 7.84 -1.81 1.92
N LEU A 343 8.11 -1.80 3.22
CA LEU A 343 7.31 -2.50 4.22
C LEU A 343 6.10 -1.68 4.64
N HIS A 344 4.92 -2.28 4.54
CA HIS A 344 3.65 -1.67 4.93
C HIS A 344 2.75 -2.63 5.68
N TRP A 345 1.66 -2.09 6.22
CA TRP A 345 0.67 -2.81 6.98
C TRP A 345 -0.68 -2.85 6.26
N ALA A 346 -1.30 -4.03 6.27
CA ALA A 346 -2.73 -4.18 6.02
C ALA A 346 -3.40 -4.76 7.26
N MET A 347 -4.69 -4.46 7.44
CA MET A 347 -5.47 -4.86 8.62
C MET A 347 -6.75 -5.57 8.19
N TYR A 348 -7.04 -6.69 8.84
CA TYR A 348 -8.37 -7.27 8.87
C TYR A 348 -9.10 -6.76 10.11
N ALA A 349 -10.22 -6.08 9.92
CA ALA A 349 -11.06 -5.61 10.99
C ALA A 349 -12.00 -6.75 11.43
N GLY A 350 -11.70 -7.41 12.52
CA GLY A 350 -12.60 -8.42 13.13
C GLY A 350 -13.77 -7.78 13.87
N ALA A 351 -13.59 -6.52 14.29
CA ALA A 351 -14.63 -5.65 14.84
C ALA A 351 -14.67 -4.32 14.07
N ALA A 352 -15.77 -3.58 14.19
CA ALA A 352 -15.86 -2.24 13.64
C ALA A 352 -14.78 -1.35 14.28
N THR A 353 -13.88 -0.78 13.46
CA THR A 353 -12.76 0.02 13.93
C THR A 353 -13.01 1.49 13.61
N PRO A 354 -13.07 2.38 14.61
CA PRO A 354 -13.24 3.81 14.39
C PRO A 354 -12.13 4.40 13.53
N VAL A 355 -12.43 5.50 12.84
CA VAL A 355 -11.44 6.27 12.09
C VAL A 355 -10.29 6.71 13.01
N ASN A 356 -9.08 6.77 12.47
CA ASN A 356 -7.86 7.17 13.18
C ASN A 356 -7.49 6.34 14.42
N SER A 357 -8.08 5.15 14.60
CA SER A 357 -7.63 4.24 15.67
C SER A 357 -6.17 3.88 15.47
N SER A 358 -5.39 3.94 16.54
CA SER A 358 -3.94 3.72 16.48
C SER A 358 -3.57 2.26 16.69
N PHE A 359 -2.70 1.78 15.82
CA PHE A 359 -1.98 0.51 15.94
C PHE A 359 -0.49 0.81 16.00
N MET A 360 0.24 0.08 16.82
CA MET A 360 1.67 0.30 17.03
C MET A 360 2.39 -1.00 17.35
N GLY A 361 3.70 -0.98 17.25
CA GLY A 361 4.55 -2.11 17.53
C GLY A 361 5.98 -1.87 17.05
N HIS A 362 6.71 -2.94 16.86
CA HIS A 362 8.06 -2.88 16.29
C HIS A 362 8.34 -4.08 15.39
N ILE A 363 9.37 -3.96 14.59
CA ILE A 363 10.04 -5.08 13.92
C ILE A 363 11.52 -5.08 14.30
N ASP A 364 12.09 -6.26 14.44
CA ASP A 364 13.52 -6.45 14.62
C ASP A 364 14.09 -7.18 13.42
N THR A 365 15.21 -6.67 12.88
CA THR A 365 15.92 -7.28 11.77
C THR A 365 17.38 -7.52 12.15
N ALA A 366 17.99 -8.52 11.53
CA ALA A 366 19.43 -8.73 11.60
C ALA A 366 19.97 -9.15 10.23
N TRP A 367 21.28 -8.93 10.03
CA TRP A 367 21.96 -9.31 8.78
C TRP A 367 23.35 -9.85 9.05
N ALA A 368 23.79 -10.76 8.18
CA ALA A 368 25.12 -11.35 8.20
C ALA A 368 25.52 -11.84 6.78
#